data_a41fb3e2d2c12c18a289da71b52d13c9
#
_entry.id   a41fb3e2d2c12c18a289da71b52d13c9
#
_cell.length_a   1.000
_cell.length_b   1.000
_cell.length_c   1.000
_cell.angle_alpha   90.00
_cell.angle_beta   90.00
_cell.angle_gamma   90.00
#
_symmetry.space_group_name_H-M   'P 1'
#
loop_
_entity.id
_entity.type
_entity.pdbx_description
1 polymer ?
#
loop_
_entity_poly.entity_id
_entity_poly.type
_entity_poly.pdbx_seq_one_letter_code
_entity_poly.pdbx_strand_id
1 'polypeptide(L)'
;MLQALLADEPDYFLVEVRIKPTNNLKVFIDGDQGISIEKCVRYNRALYKKLEEAALFPNGDFSLEVSSPGLDEPLKMLRQYRKNIGRQVELVLQDGSKVEGRLMEVSEDGVIVEEIKGKNKKKEVINHAFLFDNIKTTKIQVVF
;
A
#
# COMPACT_ATOMS: atom_id res chain seq x y z
N MET A 1 16.14 11.89 0.06
CA MET A 1 16.95 10.83 -0.59
C MET A 1 16.15 9.96 -1.55
N LEU A 2 15.22 9.19 -1.02
CA LEU A 2 14.39 8.30 -1.85
C LEU A 2 13.51 9.06 -2.83
N GLN A 3 12.92 10.17 -2.40
CA GLN A 3 12.09 11.00 -3.26
C GLN A 3 12.85 11.49 -4.50
N ALA A 4 14.14 11.78 -4.36
CA ALA A 4 14.98 12.16 -5.48
C ALA A 4 15.16 11.01 -6.47
N LEU A 5 15.26 9.77 -5.98
CA LEU A 5 15.34 8.59 -6.83
C LEU A 5 14.03 8.32 -7.57
N LEU A 6 12.90 8.62 -6.95
CA LEU A 6 11.57 8.39 -7.52
C LEU A 6 11.11 9.55 -8.43
N ALA A 7 11.80 10.70 -8.38
CA ALA A 7 11.39 11.89 -9.13
C ALA A 7 11.34 11.66 -10.64
N ASP A 8 12.23 10.83 -11.17
CA ASP A 8 12.30 10.52 -12.61
C ASP A 8 11.36 9.36 -13.00
N GLU A 9 10.70 8.74 -12.04
CA GLU A 9 9.81 7.61 -12.27
C GLU A 9 8.48 7.83 -11.56
N PRO A 10 7.59 8.65 -12.12
CA PRO A 10 6.34 9.07 -11.45
C PRO A 10 5.34 7.93 -11.21
N ASP A 11 5.52 6.80 -11.90
CA ASP A 11 4.65 5.62 -11.69
C ASP A 11 4.91 4.94 -10.35
N TYR A 12 6.05 5.20 -9.72
CA TYR A 12 6.45 4.60 -8.45
C TYR A 12 6.36 5.60 -7.31
N PHE A 13 6.00 5.14 -6.13
CA PHE A 13 5.83 6.00 -4.97
C PHE A 13 6.19 5.29 -3.68
N LEU A 14 6.64 6.08 -2.71
CA LEU A 14 6.96 5.59 -1.37
C LEU A 14 5.68 5.36 -0.58
N VAL A 15 5.52 4.15 -0.04
CA VAL A 15 4.38 3.81 0.81
C VAL A 15 4.71 4.00 2.28
N GLU A 16 5.81 3.44 2.74
CA GLU A 16 6.16 3.45 4.16
C GLU A 16 7.65 3.21 4.36
N VAL A 17 8.21 3.83 5.40
CA VAL A 17 9.55 3.52 5.90
C VAL A 17 9.42 3.06 7.34
N ARG A 18 9.96 1.89 7.65
CA ARG A 18 10.03 1.37 9.01
C ARG A 18 11.49 1.30 9.45
N ILE A 19 11.78 1.83 10.63
CA ILE A 19 13.10 1.76 11.23
C ILE A 19 12.99 0.87 12.45
N LYS A 20 13.62 -0.31 12.37
CA LYS A 20 13.61 -1.29 13.45
C LYS A 20 14.89 -1.17 14.29
N PRO A 21 14.93 -1.75 15.51
CA PRO A 21 16.16 -1.76 16.30
C PRO A 21 17.37 -2.28 15.51
N THR A 22 18.57 -1.85 15.89
CA THR A 22 19.84 -2.16 15.23
C THR A 22 19.97 -1.57 13.82
N ASN A 23 19.34 -0.39 13.60
CA ASN A 23 19.42 0.35 12.34
C ASN A 23 18.98 -0.48 11.13
N ASN A 24 17.92 -1.23 11.30
CA ASN A 24 17.33 -2.05 10.24
C ASN A 24 16.22 -1.24 9.55
N LEU A 25 16.50 -0.78 8.33
CA LEU A 25 15.59 0.05 7.56
C LEU A 25 14.78 -0.82 6.59
N LYS A 26 13.47 -0.70 6.66
CA LYS A 26 12.55 -1.35 5.75
C LYS A 26 11.77 -0.31 4.97
N VAL A 27 11.89 -0.33 3.64
CA VAL A 27 11.26 0.66 2.76
C VAL A 27 10.28 -0.05 1.85
N PHE A 28 9.03 0.41 1.85
CA PHE A 28 7.99 -0.13 0.97
C PHE A 28 7.72 0.87 -0.15
N ILE A 29 7.88 0.42 -1.39
CA ILE A 29 7.61 1.18 -2.60
C ILE A 29 6.56 0.43 -3.42
N ASP A 30 5.59 1.15 -3.94
CA ASP A 30 4.60 0.57 -4.83
C ASP A 30 4.57 1.37 -6.13
N GLY A 31 3.89 0.87 -7.13
CA GLY A 31 3.70 1.52 -8.41
C GLY A 31 2.26 1.45 -8.86
N ASP A 32 1.85 2.39 -9.72
CA ASP A 32 0.49 2.41 -10.27
C ASP A 32 0.16 1.13 -11.03
N GLN A 33 1.18 0.50 -11.63
CA GLN A 33 1.08 -0.80 -12.31
C GLN A 33 1.79 -1.91 -11.54
N GLY A 34 2.06 -1.71 -10.24
CA GLY A 34 2.87 -2.60 -9.44
C GLY A 34 4.36 -2.30 -9.56
N ILE A 35 5.17 -3.05 -8.86
CA ILE A 35 6.63 -2.91 -8.91
C ILE A 35 7.27 -4.30 -8.99
N SER A 36 8.28 -4.43 -9.87
CA SER A 36 8.99 -5.69 -10.03
C SER A 36 10.06 -5.87 -8.97
N ILE A 37 10.49 -7.10 -8.75
CA ILE A 37 11.61 -7.43 -7.85
C ILE A 37 12.89 -6.74 -8.34
N GLU A 38 13.12 -6.73 -9.64
CA GLU A 38 14.29 -6.07 -10.24
C GLU A 38 14.33 -4.57 -9.91
N LYS A 39 13.18 -3.91 -9.95
CA LYS A 39 13.07 -2.49 -9.60
C LYS A 39 13.36 -2.27 -8.11
N CYS A 40 12.85 -3.12 -7.25
CA CYS A 40 13.14 -3.06 -5.81
C CYS A 40 14.63 -3.22 -5.54
N VAL A 41 15.29 -4.15 -6.22
CA VAL A 41 16.74 -4.35 -6.08
C VAL A 41 17.52 -3.11 -6.54
N ARG A 42 17.10 -2.52 -7.65
CA ARG A 42 17.73 -1.29 -8.17
C ARG A 42 17.63 -0.13 -7.18
N TYR A 43 16.44 0.10 -6.63
CA TYR A 43 16.24 1.14 -5.63
C TYR A 43 17.01 0.85 -4.34
N ASN A 44 17.07 -0.42 -3.94
CA ASN A 44 17.83 -0.83 -2.77
C ASN A 44 19.31 -0.45 -2.92
N ARG A 45 19.91 -0.80 -4.04
CA ARG A 45 21.33 -0.48 -4.30
C ARG A 45 21.58 1.03 -4.35
N ALA A 46 20.72 1.76 -5.05
CA ALA A 46 20.86 3.20 -5.18
C ALA A 46 20.70 3.93 -3.84
N LEU A 47 19.70 3.53 -3.06
CA LEU A 47 19.46 4.13 -1.76
C LEU A 47 20.54 3.77 -0.75
N TYR A 48 21.01 2.53 -0.75
CA TYR A 48 22.11 2.08 0.11
C TYR A 48 23.34 2.93 -0.12
N LYS A 49 23.72 3.14 -1.38
CA LYS A 49 24.86 3.97 -1.74
C LYS A 49 24.71 5.41 -1.23
N LYS A 50 23.52 5.99 -1.37
CA LYS A 50 23.26 7.36 -0.89
C LYS A 50 23.33 7.44 0.64
N LEU A 51 22.86 6.42 1.34
CA LEU A 51 22.95 6.37 2.80
C LEU A 51 24.40 6.28 3.28
N GLU A 52 25.23 5.50 2.58
CA GLU A 52 26.68 5.44 2.87
C GLU A 52 27.34 6.80 2.64
N GLU A 53 27.08 7.43 1.51
CA GLU A 53 27.64 8.72 1.16
C GLU A 53 27.23 9.82 2.14
N ALA A 54 26.00 9.76 2.64
CA ALA A 54 25.48 10.73 3.59
C ALA A 54 26.03 10.52 5.03
N ALA A 55 26.69 9.38 5.27
CA ALA A 55 27.26 9.03 6.57
C ALA A 55 26.27 9.14 7.75
N LEU A 56 25.01 8.81 7.51
CA LEU A 56 23.96 8.86 8.53
C LEU A 56 24.16 7.81 9.63
N PHE A 57 24.90 6.76 9.32
CA PHE A 57 25.27 5.69 10.27
C PHE A 57 26.79 5.61 10.33
N PRO A 58 27.42 6.37 11.22
CA PRO A 58 28.89 6.53 11.23
C PRO A 58 29.69 5.23 11.34
N ASN A 59 29.12 4.23 11.97
CA ASN A 59 29.77 2.93 12.12
C ASN A 59 29.54 1.98 10.93
N GLY A 60 28.74 2.40 9.95
CA GLY A 60 28.36 1.56 8.83
C GLY A 60 27.42 0.43 9.18
N ASP A 61 26.94 0.38 10.44
CA ASP A 61 26.09 -0.70 10.94
C ASP A 61 24.62 -0.41 10.66
N PHE A 62 24.21 -0.61 9.40
CA PHE A 62 22.80 -0.55 9.04
C PHE A 62 22.50 -1.60 7.99
N SER A 63 21.24 -2.00 7.93
CA SER A 63 20.73 -2.85 6.86
C SER A 63 19.57 -2.15 6.19
N LEU A 64 19.41 -2.39 4.91
CA LEU A 64 18.36 -1.80 4.09
C LEU A 64 17.66 -2.87 3.28
N GLU A 65 16.33 -2.88 3.35
CA GLU A 65 15.51 -3.72 2.51
C GLU A 65 14.47 -2.84 1.82
N VAL A 66 14.45 -2.89 0.49
CA VAL A 66 13.41 -2.25 -0.33
C VAL A 66 12.53 -3.35 -0.91
N SER A 67 11.24 -3.26 -0.66
CA SER A 67 10.28 -4.25 -1.14
C SER A 67 8.95 -3.60 -1.49
N SER A 68 8.06 -4.37 -2.14
CA SER A 68 6.68 -3.96 -2.34
C SER A 68 5.85 -4.33 -1.11
N PRO A 69 4.76 -3.59 -0.81
CA PRO A 69 3.88 -3.96 0.31
C PRO A 69 3.16 -5.30 0.12
N GLY A 70 2.94 -5.73 -1.13
CA GLY A 70 2.22 -6.96 -1.43
C GLY A 70 0.75 -6.89 -1.00
N LEU A 71 0.08 -8.04 -1.00
CA LEU A 71 -1.33 -8.14 -0.62
C LEU A 71 -1.55 -8.26 0.88
N ASP A 72 -0.51 -8.61 1.63
CA ASP A 72 -0.60 -8.83 3.08
C ASP A 72 -0.61 -7.53 3.88
N GLU A 73 -0.13 -6.44 3.29
CA GLU A 73 -0.09 -5.14 3.95
C GLU A 73 -1.36 -4.33 3.64
N PRO A 74 -1.92 -3.62 4.64
CA PRO A 74 -3.06 -2.74 4.38
C PRO A 74 -2.71 -1.61 3.42
N LEU A 75 -3.70 -1.15 2.67
CA LEU A 75 -3.54 0.02 1.81
C LEU A 75 -3.37 1.27 2.68
N LYS A 76 -2.43 2.12 2.33
CA LYS A 76 -2.11 3.34 3.10
C LYS A 76 -2.25 4.62 2.32
N MET A 77 -2.02 4.58 1.01
CA MET A 77 -2.02 5.78 0.17
C MET A 77 -3.20 5.80 -0.79
N LEU A 78 -3.69 7.00 -1.09
CA LEU A 78 -4.78 7.20 -2.04
C LEU A 78 -4.48 6.55 -3.39
N ARG A 79 -3.23 6.63 -3.86
CA ARG A 79 -2.80 6.00 -5.11
C ARG A 79 -2.98 4.49 -5.08
N GLN A 80 -2.76 3.85 -3.93
CA GLN A 80 -2.97 2.41 -3.76
C GLN A 80 -4.45 2.06 -3.88
N TYR A 81 -5.32 2.87 -3.28
CA TYR A 81 -6.77 2.68 -3.43
C TYR A 81 -7.19 2.82 -4.88
N ARG A 82 -6.75 3.87 -5.56
CA ARG A 82 -7.13 4.15 -6.94
C ARG A 82 -6.73 3.04 -7.91
N LYS A 83 -5.54 2.49 -7.75
CA LYS A 83 -5.08 1.41 -8.63
C LYS A 83 -5.83 0.10 -8.42
N ASN A 84 -6.51 -0.04 -7.29
CA ASN A 84 -7.23 -1.26 -6.92
C ASN A 84 -8.74 -1.16 -7.11
N ILE A 85 -9.22 -0.11 -7.76
CA ILE A 85 -10.65 0.00 -8.14
C ILE A 85 -11.02 -1.21 -9.01
N GLY A 86 -12.13 -1.86 -8.66
CA GLY A 86 -12.62 -3.06 -9.33
C GLY A 86 -12.18 -4.37 -8.64
N ARG A 87 -11.31 -4.30 -7.64
CA ARG A 87 -10.86 -5.47 -6.89
C ARG A 87 -11.68 -5.66 -5.63
N GLN A 88 -11.70 -6.91 -5.17
CA GLN A 88 -12.34 -7.27 -3.90
C GLN A 88 -11.46 -6.79 -2.75
N VAL A 89 -12.07 -6.12 -1.77
CA VAL A 89 -11.37 -5.60 -0.60
C VAL A 89 -12.09 -5.98 0.68
N GLU A 90 -11.33 -6.02 1.77
CA GLU A 90 -11.86 -6.16 3.13
C GLU A 90 -11.56 -4.88 3.90
N LEU A 91 -12.60 -4.23 4.38
CA LEU A 91 -12.49 -3.04 5.23
C LEU A 91 -12.73 -3.43 6.68
N VAL A 92 -11.86 -2.98 7.57
CA VAL A 92 -12.12 -3.00 9.01
C VAL A 92 -12.37 -1.57 9.43
N LEU A 93 -13.55 -1.33 9.99
CA LEU A 93 -13.95 0.02 10.41
C LEU A 93 -13.46 0.32 11.82
N GLN A 94 -13.50 1.59 12.21
CA GLN A 94 -13.01 2.01 13.53
C GLN A 94 -13.79 1.37 14.69
N ASP A 95 -15.04 0.98 14.47
CA ASP A 95 -15.86 0.27 15.45
C ASP A 95 -15.57 -1.23 15.53
N GLY A 96 -14.65 -1.73 14.70
CA GLY A 96 -14.27 -3.13 14.64
C GLY A 96 -15.10 -3.99 13.68
N SER A 97 -16.12 -3.42 13.05
CA SER A 97 -16.91 -4.17 12.06
C SER A 97 -16.11 -4.36 10.77
N LYS A 98 -16.46 -5.42 10.04
CA LYS A 98 -15.82 -5.77 8.78
C LYS A 98 -16.82 -5.70 7.64
N VAL A 99 -16.36 -5.16 6.50
CA VAL A 99 -17.16 -5.12 5.27
C VAL A 99 -16.28 -5.67 4.14
N GLU A 100 -16.83 -6.61 3.39
CA GLU A 100 -16.16 -7.19 2.23
C GLU A 100 -16.95 -6.83 0.98
N GLY A 101 -16.25 -6.39 -0.05
CA GLY A 101 -16.92 -6.01 -1.29
C GLY A 101 -15.93 -5.55 -2.34
N ARG A 102 -16.47 -5.11 -3.47
CA ARG A 102 -15.68 -4.59 -4.57
C ARG A 102 -15.49 -3.09 -4.40
N LEU A 103 -14.24 -2.65 -4.52
CA LEU A 103 -13.93 -1.22 -4.50
C LEU A 103 -14.39 -0.59 -5.81
N MET A 104 -15.38 0.31 -5.73
CA MET A 104 -16.01 0.91 -6.91
C MET A 104 -15.48 2.29 -7.23
N GLU A 105 -15.35 3.14 -6.21
CA GLU A 105 -14.89 4.51 -6.37
C GLU A 105 -13.98 4.91 -5.22
N VAL A 106 -13.05 5.79 -5.52
CA VAL A 106 -12.12 6.36 -4.56
C VAL A 106 -12.09 7.88 -4.74
N SER A 107 -12.28 8.60 -3.64
CA SER A 107 -12.14 10.05 -3.61
C SER A 107 -11.12 10.45 -2.55
N GLU A 108 -10.82 11.73 -2.44
CA GLU A 108 -9.90 12.24 -1.41
C GLU A 108 -10.42 12.00 0.00
N ASP A 109 -11.73 11.90 0.17
CA ASP A 109 -12.38 11.80 1.48
C ASP A 109 -12.73 10.36 1.86
N GLY A 110 -12.92 9.48 0.90
CA GLY A 110 -13.36 8.13 1.20
C GLY A 110 -13.50 7.23 -0.01
N VAL A 111 -14.21 6.12 0.19
CA VAL A 111 -14.38 5.09 -0.84
C VAL A 111 -15.83 4.66 -0.91
N ILE A 112 -16.21 4.11 -2.07
CA ILE A 112 -17.48 3.43 -2.27
C ILE A 112 -17.19 1.96 -2.56
N VAL A 113 -17.79 1.07 -1.77
CA VAL A 113 -17.63 -0.37 -1.85
C VAL A 113 -18.98 -1.00 -2.16
N GLU A 114 -19.01 -1.86 -3.17
CA GLU A 114 -20.19 -2.65 -3.53
C GLU A 114 -20.16 -4.00 -2.81
N GLU A 115 -21.11 -4.21 -1.93
CA GLU A 115 -21.29 -5.47 -1.22
C GLU A 115 -22.42 -6.25 -1.86
N ILE A 116 -22.19 -7.52 -2.16
CA ILE A 116 -23.21 -8.43 -2.68
C ILE A 116 -23.63 -9.36 -1.55
N LYS A 117 -24.89 -9.25 -1.11
CA LYS A 117 -25.47 -10.10 -0.10
C LYS A 117 -26.46 -11.08 -0.71
N GLY A 118 -26.53 -12.28 -0.14
CA GLY A 118 -27.46 -13.29 -0.59
C GLY A 118 -26.87 -14.24 -1.62
N LYS A 119 -27.65 -15.25 -1.97
CA LYS A 119 -27.27 -16.30 -2.91
C LYS A 119 -28.29 -16.42 -4.02
N ASN A 120 -27.82 -16.72 -5.24
CA ASN A 120 -28.66 -16.98 -6.42
C ASN A 120 -29.59 -15.78 -6.74
N LYS A 121 -30.90 -16.03 -6.90
CA LYS A 121 -31.88 -15.03 -7.28
C LYS A 121 -32.18 -13.99 -6.20
N LYS A 122 -31.71 -14.20 -4.97
CA LYS A 122 -31.90 -13.29 -3.83
C LYS A 122 -30.71 -12.38 -3.57
N LYS A 123 -29.83 -12.21 -4.53
CA LYS A 123 -28.69 -11.31 -4.39
C LYS A 123 -29.13 -9.87 -4.29
N GLU A 124 -28.67 -9.19 -3.26
CA GLU A 124 -28.83 -7.76 -3.11
C GLU A 124 -27.46 -7.09 -3.27
N VAL A 125 -27.44 -6.03 -4.04
CA VAL A 125 -26.24 -5.21 -4.22
C VAL A 125 -26.43 -3.96 -3.38
N ILE A 126 -25.50 -3.77 -2.41
CA ILE A 126 -25.53 -2.62 -1.51
C ILE A 126 -24.26 -1.82 -1.71
N ASN A 127 -24.40 -0.54 -2.03
CA ASN A 127 -23.28 0.36 -2.13
C ASN A 127 -23.06 1.08 -0.79
N HIS A 128 -21.88 0.91 -0.23
CA HIS A 128 -21.50 1.56 1.02
C HIS A 128 -20.50 2.68 0.75
N ALA A 129 -20.77 3.85 1.27
CA ALA A 129 -19.84 4.97 1.23
C ALA A 129 -19.18 5.10 2.61
N PHE A 130 -17.86 5.03 2.64
CA PHE A 130 -17.08 5.15 3.88
C PHE A 130 -16.09 6.29 3.77
N LEU A 131 -16.04 7.14 4.79
CA LEU A 131 -14.99 8.12 4.93
C LEU A 131 -13.72 7.42 5.43
N PHE A 132 -12.55 7.89 4.98
CA PHE A 132 -11.28 7.32 5.43
C PHE A 132 -11.12 7.39 6.95
N ASP A 133 -11.65 8.42 7.59
CA ASP A 133 -11.59 8.56 9.05
C ASP A 133 -12.33 7.42 9.79
N ASN A 134 -13.29 6.78 9.15
CA ASN A 134 -14.05 5.68 9.72
C ASN A 134 -13.42 4.31 9.40
N ILE A 135 -12.42 4.27 8.53
CA ILE A 135 -11.75 3.04 8.11
C ILE A 135 -10.49 2.85 8.93
N LYS A 136 -10.38 1.71 9.60
CA LYS A 136 -9.16 1.35 10.33
C LYS A 136 -8.12 0.73 9.40
N THR A 137 -8.52 -0.27 8.61
CA THR A 137 -7.64 -0.92 7.62
C THR A 137 -8.43 -1.32 6.38
N THR A 138 -7.73 -1.34 5.25
CA THR A 138 -8.24 -1.86 3.98
C THR A 138 -7.22 -2.82 3.40
N LYS A 139 -7.63 -4.06 3.15
CA LYS A 139 -6.77 -5.07 2.53
C LYS A 139 -7.40 -5.58 1.24
N ILE A 140 -6.53 -5.89 0.27
CA ILE A 140 -6.97 -6.56 -0.95
C ILE A 140 -7.26 -8.01 -0.63
N GLN A 141 -8.43 -8.51 -1.05
CA GLN A 141 -8.77 -9.91 -0.96
C GLN A 141 -8.36 -10.62 -2.24
N VAL A 142 -7.71 -11.76 -2.08
CA VAL A 142 -7.40 -12.64 -3.20
C VAL A 142 -8.60 -13.56 -3.39
N VAL A 143 -9.22 -13.47 -4.56
CA VAL A 143 -10.37 -14.30 -4.92
C VAL A 143 -9.89 -15.38 -5.88
N PHE A 144 -10.11 -16.61 -5.50
CA PHE A 144 -9.71 -17.77 -6.30
C PHE A 144 -10.91 -18.34 -7.06
#